data_f6277e490bb3fc62c06c14e40e3bbb72
#
_entry.id   f6277e490bb3fc62c06c14e40e3bbb72
#
_cell.length_a   1.000
_cell.length_b   1.000
_cell.length_c   1.000
_cell.angle_alpha   90.00
_cell.angle_beta   90.00
_cell.angle_gamma   90.00
#
_symmetry.space_group_name_H-M   'P 1'
#
loop_
_entity.id
_entity.type
_entity.pdbx_description
1 polymer ?
#
loop_
_entity_poly.entity_id
_entity_poly.type
_entity_poly.pdbx_seq_one_letter_code
_entity_poly.pdbx_strand_id
1 'polypeptide(L)'
;MNGPIVIVGIGELGGVFAKAFLQKGYPVYPVTRSMNISDQADSIPQPELVLVAVAEKDFKAVMATIPAAWRNCTGLLQNELLPRDWKAYDITKPTIISVWFEKKKGQEYKVLIPSRVHGPSAGLIAESLENIEVPCKILSSEDELLYELVLKNVFVLTINIAGLVLEEGITTETLWTQHNELARTIAEEVIEIQEWLTGAAFQRKRLIDGLAEGVYGDPQHRCKGRSAQGRLTRVLGIADEAGLEIPRIRDIRAHLML
;
A
#
# COMPACT_ATOMS: atom_id res chain seq x y z
N MET A 1 12.48 21.08 19.64
CA MET A 1 11.62 19.99 20.09
C MET A 1 10.92 19.44 18.85
N ASN A 2 10.86 18.13 18.70
CA ASN A 2 10.13 17.50 17.60
C ASN A 2 8.62 17.78 17.75
N GLY A 3 7.95 18.08 16.65
CA GLY A 3 6.52 18.32 16.63
C GLY A 3 5.70 17.05 16.85
N PRO A 4 4.41 17.15 17.17
CA PRO A 4 3.54 15.99 17.39
C PRO A 4 3.27 15.25 16.08
N ILE A 5 3.25 13.90 16.15
CA ILE A 5 2.81 13.04 15.06
C ILE A 5 1.47 12.43 15.44
N VAL A 6 0.50 12.57 14.55
CA VAL A 6 -0.82 11.93 14.68
C VAL A 6 -0.85 10.67 13.83
N ILE A 7 -1.31 9.55 14.41
CA ILE A 7 -1.49 8.29 13.66
C ILE A 7 -2.98 7.92 13.68
N VAL A 8 -3.63 8.06 12.54
CA VAL A 8 -5.02 7.65 12.35
C VAL A 8 -5.05 6.17 11.99
N GLY A 9 -5.46 5.34 12.96
CA GLY A 9 -5.43 3.89 12.86
C GLY A 9 -4.18 3.26 13.48
N ILE A 10 -4.31 2.78 14.73
CA ILE A 10 -3.22 2.15 15.48
C ILE A 10 -3.31 0.62 15.38
N GLY A 11 -3.43 0.11 14.15
CA GLY A 11 -3.35 -1.32 13.84
C GLY A 11 -1.90 -1.81 13.82
N GLU A 12 -1.67 -2.99 13.19
CA GLU A 12 -0.33 -3.60 13.15
C GLU A 12 0.71 -2.66 12.51
N LEU A 13 0.43 -2.09 11.34
CA LEU A 13 1.34 -1.15 10.68
C LEU A 13 1.43 0.18 11.44
N GLY A 14 0.29 0.75 11.86
CA GLY A 14 0.30 1.98 12.66
C GLY A 14 1.13 1.85 13.93
N GLY A 15 1.13 0.67 14.57
CA GLY A 15 1.98 0.35 15.72
C GLY A 15 3.48 0.32 15.41
N VAL A 16 3.88 -0.18 14.23
CA VAL A 16 5.29 -0.15 13.79
C VAL A 16 5.76 1.29 13.61
N PHE A 17 4.97 2.11 12.91
CA PHE A 17 5.29 3.53 12.73
C PHE A 17 5.31 4.31 14.05
N ALA A 18 4.36 4.03 14.95
CA ALA A 18 4.34 4.64 16.29
C ALA A 18 5.64 4.34 17.05
N LYS A 19 6.08 3.06 17.06
CA LYS A 19 7.36 2.66 17.66
C LYS A 19 8.53 3.42 17.04
N ALA A 20 8.58 3.51 15.70
CA ALA A 20 9.64 4.20 14.98
C ALA A 20 9.73 5.69 15.34
N PHE A 21 8.61 6.39 15.36
CA PHE A 21 8.55 7.81 15.72
C PHE A 21 8.90 8.06 17.20
N LEU A 22 8.38 7.24 18.12
CA LEU A 22 8.67 7.35 19.56
C LEU A 22 10.16 7.14 19.83
N GLN A 23 10.79 6.16 19.18
CA GLN A 23 12.24 5.93 19.35
C GLN A 23 13.10 7.08 18.77
N LYS A 24 12.58 7.80 17.77
CA LYS A 24 13.23 9.01 17.23
C LYS A 24 12.95 10.25 18.08
N GLY A 25 12.16 10.13 19.14
CA GLY A 25 11.85 11.21 20.09
C GLY A 25 10.66 12.11 19.68
N TYR A 26 9.81 11.64 18.76
CA TYR A 26 8.57 12.35 18.43
C TYR A 26 7.45 11.98 19.39
N PRO A 27 6.66 12.94 19.90
CA PRO A 27 5.42 12.64 20.61
C PRO A 27 4.39 12.09 19.62
N VAL A 28 3.80 10.93 19.93
CA VAL A 28 2.84 10.24 19.05
C VAL A 28 1.45 10.25 19.68
N TYR A 29 0.47 10.68 18.90
CA TYR A 29 -0.93 10.77 19.28
C TYR A 29 -1.76 9.80 18.41
N PRO A 30 -2.22 8.67 18.98
CA PRO A 30 -3.04 7.72 18.24
C PRO A 30 -4.49 8.22 18.13
N VAL A 31 -5.08 8.12 16.93
CA VAL A 31 -6.51 8.34 16.70
C VAL A 31 -7.16 7.01 16.36
N THR A 32 -8.05 6.55 17.21
CA THR A 32 -8.76 5.28 17.08
C THR A 32 -10.16 5.45 16.51
N ARG A 33 -10.83 4.34 16.17
CA ARG A 33 -12.21 4.38 15.62
C ARG A 33 -13.27 5.00 16.55
N SER A 34 -13.02 5.03 17.84
CA SER A 34 -13.92 5.65 18.83
C SER A 34 -13.70 7.14 19.03
N MET A 35 -12.69 7.72 18.38
CA MET A 35 -12.32 9.12 18.53
C MET A 35 -12.79 9.92 17.32
N ASN A 36 -13.24 11.16 17.55
CA ASN A 36 -13.57 12.09 16.51
C ASN A 36 -12.30 12.76 15.98
N ILE A 37 -12.05 12.69 14.68
CA ILE A 37 -10.85 13.28 14.05
C ILE A 37 -10.85 14.80 14.16
N SER A 38 -12.01 15.47 14.04
CA SER A 38 -12.10 16.94 14.16
C SER A 38 -11.70 17.42 15.55
N ASP A 39 -12.19 16.75 16.62
CA ASP A 39 -11.85 17.10 18.00
C ASP A 39 -10.34 16.95 18.27
N GLN A 40 -9.73 15.94 17.63
CA GLN A 40 -8.27 15.75 17.72
C GLN A 40 -7.51 16.84 16.95
N ALA A 41 -8.04 17.32 15.85
CA ALA A 41 -7.42 18.41 15.09
C ALA A 41 -7.53 19.75 15.84
N ASP A 42 -8.60 19.99 16.56
CA ASP A 42 -8.73 21.17 17.45
C ASP A 42 -7.68 21.13 18.57
N SER A 43 -7.38 19.93 19.09
CA SER A 43 -6.39 19.74 20.15
C SER A 43 -4.94 19.78 19.62
N ILE A 44 -4.71 19.36 18.38
CA ILE A 44 -3.40 19.27 17.73
C ILE A 44 -3.51 19.94 16.34
N PRO A 45 -3.62 21.27 16.28
CA PRO A 45 -3.91 21.95 15.00
C PRO A 45 -2.73 21.96 14.02
N GLN A 46 -1.51 21.75 14.50
CA GLN A 46 -0.30 21.78 13.68
C GLN A 46 0.60 20.58 13.98
N PRO A 47 0.19 19.36 13.61
CA PRO A 47 1.08 18.20 13.69
C PRO A 47 2.18 18.29 12.64
N GLU A 48 3.32 17.68 12.94
CA GLU A 48 4.42 17.55 11.97
C GLU A 48 4.09 16.53 10.87
N LEU A 49 3.32 15.49 11.23
CA LEU A 49 2.81 14.48 10.32
C LEU A 49 1.47 13.92 10.84
N VAL A 50 0.53 13.71 9.94
CA VAL A 50 -0.69 12.91 10.17
C VAL A 50 -0.62 11.66 9.32
N LEU A 51 -0.21 10.54 9.92
CA LEU A 51 -0.10 9.26 9.21
C LEU A 51 -1.44 8.54 9.22
N VAL A 52 -2.06 8.35 8.06
CA VAL A 52 -3.28 7.55 7.90
C VAL A 52 -2.88 6.08 7.69
N ALA A 53 -3.06 5.26 8.74
CA ALA A 53 -2.66 3.85 8.77
C ALA A 53 -3.85 2.90 8.95
N VAL A 54 -4.98 3.25 8.33
CA VAL A 54 -6.21 2.44 8.35
C VAL A 54 -6.22 1.38 7.24
N ALA A 55 -7.09 0.39 7.40
CA ALA A 55 -7.28 -0.63 6.37
C ALA A 55 -7.88 -0.01 5.08
N GLU A 56 -7.60 -0.63 3.92
CA GLU A 56 -8.06 -0.18 2.59
C GLU A 56 -9.58 0.10 2.55
N LYS A 57 -10.38 -0.76 3.18
CA LYS A 57 -11.84 -0.61 3.23
C LYS A 57 -12.32 0.61 4.02
N ASP A 58 -11.53 1.09 4.97
CA ASP A 58 -11.87 2.23 5.84
C ASP A 58 -11.28 3.55 5.28
N PHE A 59 -10.42 3.46 4.25
CA PHE A 59 -9.65 4.59 3.72
C PHE A 59 -10.53 5.76 3.27
N LYS A 60 -11.49 5.52 2.39
CA LYS A 60 -12.35 6.57 1.83
C LYS A 60 -13.14 7.30 2.92
N ALA A 61 -13.68 6.56 3.89
CA ALA A 61 -14.43 7.15 5.01
C ALA A 61 -13.55 8.04 5.88
N VAL A 62 -12.32 7.60 6.18
CA VAL A 62 -11.36 8.39 6.96
C VAL A 62 -10.89 9.62 6.19
N MET A 63 -10.53 9.47 4.91
CA MET A 63 -10.07 10.60 4.08
C MET A 63 -11.10 11.73 4.00
N ALA A 64 -12.39 11.38 3.92
CA ALA A 64 -13.47 12.36 3.92
C ALA A 64 -13.58 13.17 5.24
N THR A 65 -12.99 12.69 6.32
CA THR A 65 -13.00 13.36 7.64
C THR A 65 -11.69 14.07 7.98
N ILE A 66 -10.66 13.99 7.14
CA ILE A 66 -9.38 14.68 7.38
C ILE A 66 -9.59 16.21 7.33
N PRO A 67 -9.38 16.93 8.44
CA PRO A 67 -9.60 18.37 8.48
C PRO A 67 -8.62 19.13 7.57
N ALA A 68 -9.04 20.30 7.09
CA ALA A 68 -8.23 21.13 6.21
C ALA A 68 -6.85 21.47 6.79
N ALA A 69 -6.77 21.69 8.11
CA ALA A 69 -5.52 21.98 8.82
C ALA A 69 -4.49 20.84 8.72
N TRP A 70 -4.93 19.57 8.52
CA TRP A 70 -4.07 18.41 8.48
C TRP A 70 -3.68 17.97 7.05
N ARG A 71 -4.36 18.49 6.01
CA ARG A 71 -4.17 18.05 4.62
C ARG A 71 -2.74 18.21 4.13
N ASN A 72 -2.06 19.29 4.52
CA ASN A 72 -0.70 19.60 4.07
C ASN A 72 0.39 18.76 4.74
N CYS A 73 0.08 18.04 5.83
CA CYS A 73 1.01 17.16 6.54
C CYS A 73 0.52 15.71 6.57
N THR A 74 -0.39 15.34 5.65
CA THR A 74 -0.92 13.97 5.57
C THR A 74 0.09 13.01 4.94
N GLY A 75 0.28 11.87 5.61
CA GLY A 75 1.03 10.71 5.11
C GLY A 75 0.10 9.52 4.86
N LEU A 76 0.29 8.80 3.76
CA LEU A 76 -0.54 7.67 3.32
C LEU A 76 0.32 6.44 3.03
N LEU A 77 -0.20 5.24 3.33
CA LEU A 77 0.55 3.98 3.22
C LEU A 77 -0.29 2.77 2.73
N GLN A 78 -1.50 3.01 2.26
CA GLN A 78 -2.39 1.93 1.83
C GLN A 78 -1.87 1.21 0.57
N ASN A 79 -2.17 -0.10 0.45
CA ASN A 79 -2.03 -0.78 -0.83
C ASN A 79 -3.09 -0.28 -1.83
N GLU A 80 -2.85 -0.50 -3.10
CA GLU A 80 -3.70 -0.10 -4.22
C GLU A 80 -3.86 1.43 -4.37
N LEU A 81 -3.07 2.22 -3.63
CA LEU A 81 -3.10 3.67 -3.64
C LEU A 81 -2.52 4.23 -4.95
N LEU A 82 -3.21 5.21 -5.53
CA LEU A 82 -2.78 5.96 -6.71
C LEU A 82 -3.07 7.46 -6.53
N PRO A 83 -2.47 8.36 -7.30
CA PRO A 83 -2.67 9.82 -7.17
C PRO A 83 -4.13 10.27 -7.17
N ARG A 84 -5.00 9.60 -7.89
CA ARG A 84 -6.45 9.87 -7.92
C ARG A 84 -7.11 9.76 -6.54
N ASP A 85 -6.59 8.87 -5.68
CA ASP A 85 -7.23 8.54 -4.41
C ASP A 85 -7.07 9.63 -3.35
N TRP A 86 -5.98 10.38 -3.37
CA TRP A 86 -5.80 11.50 -2.42
C TRP A 86 -6.17 12.85 -3.03
N LYS A 87 -6.03 13.03 -4.36
CA LYS A 87 -6.48 14.24 -5.05
C LYS A 87 -7.98 14.48 -4.91
N ALA A 88 -8.78 13.40 -4.81
CA ALA A 88 -10.22 13.47 -4.58
C ALA A 88 -10.61 14.13 -3.23
N TYR A 89 -9.65 14.32 -2.31
CA TYR A 89 -9.86 14.92 -0.99
C TYR A 89 -9.08 16.23 -0.80
N ASP A 90 -8.71 16.91 -1.89
CA ASP A 90 -7.93 18.15 -1.89
C ASP A 90 -6.57 18.04 -1.19
N ILE A 91 -5.98 16.85 -1.15
CA ILE A 91 -4.61 16.65 -0.67
C ILE A 91 -3.67 16.71 -1.88
N THR A 92 -2.89 17.78 -1.95
CA THR A 92 -2.08 18.08 -3.13
C THR A 92 -0.66 17.53 -3.04
N LYS A 93 -0.08 17.51 -1.85
CA LYS A 93 1.30 17.09 -1.60
C LYS A 93 1.42 16.18 -0.37
N PRO A 94 0.78 15.00 -0.38
CA PRO A 94 0.93 14.05 0.72
C PRO A 94 2.34 13.47 0.76
N THR A 95 2.72 12.94 1.92
CA THR A 95 3.85 12.01 1.98
C THR A 95 3.33 10.59 1.75
N ILE A 96 3.81 9.92 0.71
CA ILE A 96 3.35 8.58 0.33
C ILE A 96 4.41 7.55 0.66
N ILE A 97 3.99 6.44 1.27
CA ILE A 97 4.87 5.36 1.65
C ILE A 97 4.40 4.07 0.96
N SER A 98 5.20 3.57 0.03
CA SER A 98 5.05 2.22 -0.50
C SER A 98 5.70 1.25 0.50
N VAL A 99 4.88 0.66 1.37
CA VAL A 99 5.34 -0.23 2.46
C VAL A 99 5.67 -1.61 1.91
N TRP A 100 6.92 -2.06 2.11
CA TRP A 100 7.41 -3.37 1.70
C TRP A 100 7.83 -4.24 2.89
N PHE A 101 7.14 -4.12 3.98
CA PHE A 101 7.22 -5.04 5.11
C PHE A 101 5.80 -5.43 5.56
N GLU A 102 5.69 -6.59 6.19
CA GLU A 102 4.45 -7.04 6.80
C GLU A 102 4.59 -7.12 8.32
N LYS A 103 3.48 -6.91 9.01
CA LYS A 103 3.36 -7.13 10.45
C LYS A 103 2.10 -7.93 10.71
N LYS A 104 2.26 -9.10 11.32
CA LYS A 104 1.14 -9.93 11.78
C LYS A 104 1.03 -9.84 13.29
N LYS A 105 -0.19 -9.97 13.80
CA LYS A 105 -0.45 -9.94 15.24
C LYS A 105 0.39 -11.02 15.96
N GLY A 106 1.10 -10.60 17.00
CA GLY A 106 1.94 -11.50 17.80
C GLY A 106 3.27 -11.92 17.16
N GLN A 107 3.64 -11.37 15.98
CA GLN A 107 4.90 -11.64 15.32
C GLN A 107 5.72 -10.35 15.19
N GLU A 108 7.03 -10.44 15.01
CA GLU A 108 7.83 -9.32 14.56
C GLU A 108 7.49 -8.94 13.11
N TYR A 109 7.81 -7.71 12.71
CA TYR A 109 7.66 -7.31 11.30
C TYR A 109 8.72 -8.02 10.45
N LYS A 110 8.35 -8.29 9.20
CA LYS A 110 9.22 -8.93 8.23
C LYS A 110 9.35 -8.03 7.00
N VAL A 111 10.57 -7.63 6.68
CA VAL A 111 10.87 -6.82 5.49
C VAL A 111 10.98 -7.73 4.27
N LEU A 112 10.31 -7.36 3.18
CA LEU A 112 10.44 -8.02 1.88
C LEU A 112 11.62 -7.39 1.11
N ILE A 113 11.47 -6.12 0.80
CA ILE A 113 12.49 -5.26 0.21
C ILE A 113 12.43 -3.90 0.91
N PRO A 114 13.39 -2.99 0.73
CA PRO A 114 13.31 -1.64 1.30
C PRO A 114 12.00 -0.95 0.91
N SER A 115 11.29 -0.34 1.85
CA SER A 115 10.14 0.52 1.56
C SER A 115 10.56 1.76 0.78
N ARG A 116 9.62 2.40 0.13
CA ARG A 116 9.85 3.64 -0.65
C ARG A 116 8.98 4.75 -0.10
N VAL A 117 9.53 5.95 -0.02
CA VAL A 117 8.80 7.12 0.46
C VAL A 117 9.06 8.33 -0.40
N HIS A 118 8.03 9.15 -0.63
CA HIS A 118 8.12 10.43 -1.33
C HIS A 118 7.21 11.46 -0.67
N GLY A 119 7.62 12.71 -0.67
CA GLY A 119 6.81 13.83 -0.19
C GLY A 119 7.50 14.66 0.91
N PRO A 120 6.79 15.64 1.48
CA PRO A 120 7.39 16.61 2.41
C PRO A 120 8.03 16.00 3.67
N SER A 121 7.43 14.94 4.24
CA SER A 121 7.92 14.27 5.44
C SER A 121 8.73 13.00 5.14
N ALA A 122 9.23 12.83 3.91
CA ALA A 122 9.94 11.62 3.49
C ALA A 122 11.20 11.36 4.33
N GLY A 123 11.98 12.40 4.63
CA GLY A 123 13.17 12.31 5.49
C GLY A 123 12.83 11.83 6.89
N LEU A 124 11.82 12.45 7.51
CA LEU A 124 11.34 12.06 8.86
C LEU A 124 10.96 10.58 8.91
N ILE A 125 10.20 10.11 7.91
CA ILE A 125 9.72 8.71 7.85
C ILE A 125 10.88 7.75 7.62
N ALA A 126 11.76 8.04 6.66
CA ALA A 126 12.90 7.19 6.34
C ALA A 126 13.83 7.02 7.56
N GLU A 127 14.24 8.13 8.18
CA GLU A 127 15.08 8.10 9.37
C GLU A 127 14.43 7.38 10.55
N SER A 128 13.10 7.54 10.74
CA SER A 128 12.39 6.86 11.82
C SER A 128 12.32 5.35 11.60
N LEU A 129 12.08 4.90 10.36
CA LEU A 129 12.05 3.49 10.02
C LEU A 129 13.44 2.85 10.12
N GLU A 130 14.48 3.54 9.66
CA GLU A 130 15.87 3.08 9.79
C GLU A 130 16.29 2.86 11.26
N ASN A 131 15.80 3.72 12.16
CA ASN A 131 16.08 3.60 13.60
C ASN A 131 15.50 2.31 14.24
N ILE A 132 14.55 1.66 13.58
CA ILE A 132 14.01 0.35 13.96
C ILE A 132 14.42 -0.76 12.98
N GLU A 133 15.50 -0.56 12.22
CA GLU A 133 16.04 -1.52 11.24
C GLU A 133 15.08 -1.89 10.10
N VAL A 134 14.16 -0.99 9.75
CA VAL A 134 13.29 -1.11 8.57
C VAL A 134 13.84 -0.22 7.46
N PRO A 135 14.50 -0.78 6.44
CA PRO A 135 15.11 0.01 5.38
C PRO A 135 14.05 0.77 4.59
N CYS A 136 14.32 2.06 4.36
CA CYS A 136 13.43 2.95 3.62
C CYS A 136 14.23 3.86 2.69
N LYS A 137 13.84 3.91 1.42
CA LYS A 137 14.49 4.73 0.38
C LYS A 137 13.61 5.91 0.01
N ILE A 138 14.19 7.12 0.04
CA ILE A 138 13.52 8.34 -0.43
C ILE A 138 13.58 8.37 -1.96
N LEU A 139 12.42 8.57 -2.58
CA LEU A 139 12.30 8.76 -4.03
C LEU A 139 12.48 10.22 -4.40
N SER A 140 13.09 10.48 -5.55
CA SER A 140 13.49 11.82 -6.00
C SER A 140 12.39 12.56 -6.76
N SER A 141 11.38 11.86 -7.28
CA SER A 141 10.35 12.45 -8.13
C SER A 141 8.97 11.78 -7.98
N GLU A 142 7.93 12.50 -8.43
CA GLU A 142 6.57 11.96 -8.54
C GLU A 142 6.48 10.81 -9.56
N ASP A 143 7.30 10.82 -10.60
CA ASP A 143 7.34 9.73 -11.60
C ASP A 143 7.90 8.44 -10.98
N GLU A 144 8.95 8.55 -10.15
CA GLU A 144 9.46 7.41 -9.38
C GLU A 144 8.41 6.90 -8.40
N LEU A 145 7.69 7.81 -7.72
CA LEU A 145 6.60 7.43 -6.83
C LEU A 145 5.50 6.70 -7.59
N LEU A 146 5.04 7.23 -8.72
CA LEU A 146 3.98 6.60 -9.51
C LEU A 146 4.39 5.20 -9.95
N TYR A 147 5.62 5.03 -10.43
CA TYR A 147 6.17 3.71 -10.78
C TYR A 147 6.15 2.75 -9.58
N GLU A 148 6.60 3.17 -8.41
CA GLU A 148 6.65 2.34 -7.21
C GLU A 148 5.25 1.96 -6.69
N LEU A 149 4.28 2.86 -6.80
CA LEU A 149 2.89 2.55 -6.45
C LEU A 149 2.29 1.51 -7.41
N VAL A 150 2.51 1.68 -8.71
CA VAL A 150 2.07 0.72 -9.71
C VAL A 150 2.76 -0.63 -9.52
N LEU A 151 4.08 -0.65 -9.30
CA LEU A 151 4.81 -1.87 -9.01
C LEU A 151 4.24 -2.60 -7.77
N LYS A 152 3.97 -1.87 -6.69
CA LYS A 152 3.37 -2.44 -5.49
C LYS A 152 1.97 -3.02 -5.77
N ASN A 153 1.17 -2.32 -6.56
CA ASN A 153 -0.16 -2.78 -6.96
C ASN A 153 -0.08 -4.05 -7.82
N VAL A 154 0.83 -4.07 -8.80
CA VAL A 154 1.09 -5.26 -9.63
C VAL A 154 1.50 -6.44 -8.74
N PHE A 155 2.44 -6.26 -7.82
CA PHE A 155 2.86 -7.32 -6.88
C PHE A 155 1.68 -7.83 -6.06
N VAL A 156 1.00 -6.94 -5.33
CA VAL A 156 -0.06 -7.33 -4.39
C VAL A 156 -1.26 -7.97 -5.09
N LEU A 157 -1.70 -7.41 -6.22
CA LEU A 157 -2.85 -7.93 -6.95
C LEU A 157 -2.51 -9.27 -7.60
N THR A 158 -1.36 -9.39 -8.25
CA THR A 158 -0.94 -10.65 -8.88
C THR A 158 -0.89 -11.80 -7.91
N ILE A 159 -0.16 -11.66 -6.81
CA ILE A 159 -0.02 -12.77 -5.84
C ILE A 159 -1.34 -13.11 -5.17
N ASN A 160 -2.17 -12.10 -4.82
CA ASN A 160 -3.45 -12.34 -4.14
C ASN A 160 -4.48 -12.98 -5.07
N ILE A 161 -4.58 -12.55 -6.34
CA ILE A 161 -5.52 -13.12 -7.30
C ILE A 161 -5.11 -14.54 -7.68
N ALA A 162 -3.82 -14.77 -7.98
CA ALA A 162 -3.30 -16.11 -8.24
C ALA A 162 -3.53 -17.06 -7.05
N GLY A 163 -3.32 -16.60 -5.82
CA GLY A 163 -3.52 -17.38 -4.61
C GLY A 163 -4.97 -17.79 -4.33
N LEU A 164 -5.96 -17.25 -5.06
CA LEU A 164 -7.35 -17.65 -4.92
C LEU A 164 -7.68 -19.01 -5.58
N VAL A 165 -6.93 -19.39 -6.62
CA VAL A 165 -7.16 -20.64 -7.40
C VAL A 165 -6.07 -21.69 -7.21
N LEU A 166 -5.10 -21.40 -6.36
CA LEU A 166 -4.04 -22.33 -6.01
C LEU A 166 -4.28 -22.92 -4.61
N GLU A 167 -3.50 -23.94 -4.26
CA GLU A 167 -3.60 -24.61 -2.96
C GLU A 167 -3.43 -23.63 -1.80
N GLU A 168 -4.11 -23.92 -0.70
CA GLU A 168 -4.02 -23.08 0.49
C GLU A 168 -2.59 -23.07 1.04
N GLY A 169 -2.09 -21.86 1.32
CA GLY A 169 -0.74 -21.69 1.87
C GLY A 169 0.38 -21.62 0.84
N ILE A 170 0.05 -21.65 -0.47
CA ILE A 170 1.05 -21.50 -1.53
C ILE A 170 1.89 -20.23 -1.33
N THR A 171 3.20 -20.36 -1.54
CA THR A 171 4.16 -19.25 -1.38
C THR A 171 4.39 -18.50 -2.69
N THR A 172 4.92 -17.28 -2.57
CA THR A 172 5.29 -16.48 -3.74
C THR A 172 6.38 -17.16 -4.58
N GLU A 173 7.32 -17.87 -3.96
CA GLU A 173 8.33 -18.67 -4.66
C GLU A 173 7.69 -19.79 -5.47
N THR A 174 6.78 -20.56 -4.88
CA THR A 174 6.07 -21.65 -5.59
C THR A 174 5.24 -21.08 -6.74
N LEU A 175 4.53 -19.98 -6.52
CA LEU A 175 3.81 -19.28 -7.58
C LEU A 175 4.75 -18.90 -8.74
N TRP A 176 5.91 -18.30 -8.42
CA TRP A 176 6.82 -17.79 -9.43
C TRP A 176 7.59 -18.88 -10.18
N THR A 177 7.91 -20.00 -9.52
CA THR A 177 8.70 -21.09 -10.12
C THR A 177 7.84 -22.15 -10.78
N GLN A 178 6.69 -22.52 -10.21
CA GLN A 178 5.86 -23.62 -10.69
C GLN A 178 4.61 -23.17 -11.45
N HIS A 179 4.14 -21.94 -11.22
CA HIS A 179 2.96 -21.35 -11.86
C HIS A 179 3.29 -20.02 -12.54
N ASN A 180 4.48 -19.91 -13.12
CA ASN A 180 5.00 -18.66 -13.68
C ASN A 180 4.12 -18.08 -14.78
N GLU A 181 3.57 -18.93 -15.67
CA GLU A 181 2.65 -18.48 -16.73
C GLU A 181 1.40 -17.82 -16.14
N LEU A 182 0.79 -18.44 -15.12
CA LEU A 182 -0.36 -17.86 -14.40
C LEU A 182 -0.02 -16.50 -13.79
N ALA A 183 1.12 -16.42 -13.07
CA ALA A 183 1.55 -15.19 -12.44
C ALA A 183 1.79 -14.05 -13.44
N ARG A 184 2.47 -14.36 -14.55
CA ARG A 184 2.75 -13.37 -15.60
C ARG A 184 1.50 -12.90 -16.32
N THR A 185 0.59 -13.81 -16.67
CA THR A 185 -0.66 -13.44 -17.34
C THR A 185 -1.51 -12.54 -16.47
N ILE A 186 -1.64 -12.86 -15.17
CA ILE A 186 -2.35 -11.98 -14.22
C ILE A 186 -1.64 -10.62 -14.09
N ALA A 187 -0.30 -10.62 -14.00
CA ALA A 187 0.47 -9.38 -13.89
C ALA A 187 0.27 -8.46 -15.10
N GLU A 188 0.26 -9.02 -16.33
CA GLU A 188 0.02 -8.24 -17.56
C GLU A 188 -1.40 -7.62 -17.56
N GLU A 189 -2.43 -8.38 -17.20
CA GLU A 189 -3.79 -7.86 -17.07
C GLU A 189 -3.91 -6.78 -15.97
N VAL A 190 -3.20 -6.95 -14.85
CA VAL A 190 -3.14 -5.94 -13.79
C VAL A 190 -2.41 -4.68 -14.28
N ILE A 191 -1.33 -4.81 -15.05
CA ILE A 191 -0.62 -3.66 -15.63
C ILE A 191 -1.56 -2.86 -16.53
N GLU A 192 -2.36 -3.50 -17.38
CA GLU A 192 -3.35 -2.79 -18.22
C GLU A 192 -4.34 -1.97 -17.40
N ILE A 193 -4.81 -2.54 -16.29
CA ILE A 193 -5.67 -1.82 -15.35
C ILE A 193 -4.94 -0.62 -14.73
N GLN A 194 -3.67 -0.78 -14.32
CA GLN A 194 -2.90 0.32 -13.76
C GLN A 194 -2.62 1.42 -14.80
N GLU A 195 -2.35 1.06 -16.05
CA GLU A 195 -2.18 2.00 -17.15
C GLU A 195 -3.47 2.81 -17.39
N TRP A 196 -4.62 2.17 -17.38
CA TRP A 196 -5.91 2.86 -17.48
C TRP A 196 -6.16 3.79 -16.28
N LEU A 197 -5.93 3.32 -15.05
CA LEU A 197 -6.15 4.09 -13.81
C LEU A 197 -5.27 5.33 -13.71
N THR A 198 -4.07 5.29 -14.28
CA THR A 198 -3.07 6.36 -14.19
C THR A 198 -3.02 7.25 -15.43
N GLY A 199 -3.53 6.76 -16.57
CA GLY A 199 -3.36 7.39 -17.88
C GLY A 199 -1.92 7.37 -18.38
N ALA A 200 -1.03 6.56 -17.78
CA ALA A 200 0.39 6.45 -18.09
C ALA A 200 0.73 5.07 -18.63
N ALA A 201 1.66 4.98 -19.57
CA ALA A 201 2.22 3.71 -20.03
C ALA A 201 3.47 3.36 -19.24
N PHE A 202 3.66 2.08 -18.94
CA PHE A 202 4.80 1.58 -18.19
C PHE A 202 5.64 0.58 -18.99
N GLN A 203 6.93 0.54 -18.70
CA GLN A 203 7.80 -0.52 -19.23
C GLN A 203 7.45 -1.86 -18.55
N ARG A 204 6.61 -2.68 -19.22
CA ARG A 204 6.10 -3.95 -18.69
C ARG A 204 7.22 -4.86 -18.16
N LYS A 205 8.31 -5.01 -18.92
CA LYS A 205 9.48 -5.79 -18.47
C LYS A 205 9.99 -5.32 -17.11
N ARG A 206 10.13 -4.01 -16.91
CA ARG A 206 10.62 -3.42 -15.65
C ARG A 206 9.66 -3.71 -14.48
N LEU A 207 8.35 -3.68 -14.70
CA LEU A 207 7.35 -4.04 -13.69
C LEU A 207 7.39 -5.53 -13.35
N ILE A 208 7.54 -6.39 -14.34
CA ILE A 208 7.67 -7.84 -14.13
C ILE A 208 8.99 -8.20 -13.41
N ASP A 209 10.09 -7.54 -13.75
CA ASP A 209 11.36 -7.70 -13.02
C ASP A 209 11.24 -7.24 -11.56
N GLY A 210 10.57 -6.12 -11.30
CA GLY A 210 10.29 -5.63 -9.93
C GLY A 210 9.32 -6.53 -9.16
N LEU A 211 8.32 -7.13 -9.82
CA LEU A 211 7.46 -8.16 -9.23
C LEU A 211 8.31 -9.36 -8.77
N ALA A 212 9.26 -9.83 -9.60
CA ALA A 212 10.17 -10.90 -9.25
C ALA A 212 11.08 -10.52 -8.06
N GLU A 213 11.58 -9.29 -8.00
CA GLU A 213 12.34 -8.78 -6.85
C GLU A 213 11.52 -8.89 -5.55
N GLY A 214 10.26 -8.48 -5.58
CA GLY A 214 9.34 -8.62 -4.44
C GLY A 214 9.12 -10.07 -4.02
N VAL A 215 9.02 -11.00 -4.97
CA VAL A 215 8.91 -12.45 -4.72
C VAL A 215 10.17 -12.97 -4.03
N TYR A 216 11.35 -12.64 -4.55
CA TYR A 216 12.63 -13.09 -3.98
C TYR A 216 12.98 -12.39 -2.65
N GLY A 217 12.40 -11.22 -2.37
CA GLY A 217 12.55 -10.54 -1.10
C GLY A 217 11.91 -11.29 0.08
N ASP A 218 10.80 -11.99 -0.16
CA ASP A 218 10.21 -12.95 0.78
C ASP A 218 9.64 -14.16 0.03
N PRO A 219 10.46 -15.16 -0.33
CA PRO A 219 10.03 -16.35 -1.05
C PRO A 219 8.94 -17.14 -0.34
N GLN A 220 8.90 -17.07 1.00
CA GLN A 220 7.93 -17.78 1.84
C GLN A 220 6.65 -16.96 2.11
N HIS A 221 6.52 -15.77 1.52
CA HIS A 221 5.30 -14.99 1.63
C HIS A 221 4.12 -15.75 1.04
N ARG A 222 3.00 -15.80 1.77
CA ARG A 222 1.80 -16.49 1.29
C ARG A 222 1.04 -15.63 0.28
N CYS A 223 0.70 -16.21 -0.87
CA CYS A 223 0.01 -15.51 -1.93
C CYS A 223 -1.38 -15.02 -1.51
N LYS A 224 -2.19 -15.86 -0.85
CA LYS A 224 -3.54 -15.52 -0.45
C LYS A 224 -3.57 -14.71 0.85
N GLY A 225 -3.85 -13.42 0.74
CA GLY A 225 -4.13 -12.54 1.88
C GLY A 225 -5.62 -12.45 2.21
N ARG A 226 -5.96 -11.90 3.39
CA ARG A 226 -7.36 -11.69 3.84
C ARG A 226 -8.21 -10.84 2.89
N SER A 227 -7.58 -9.93 2.15
CA SER A 227 -8.24 -9.03 1.22
C SER A 227 -8.32 -9.57 -0.22
N ALA A 228 -7.84 -10.79 -0.50
CA ALA A 228 -7.69 -11.31 -1.86
C ALA A 228 -9.01 -11.29 -2.66
N GLN A 229 -10.12 -11.77 -2.10
CA GLN A 229 -11.43 -11.73 -2.77
C GLN A 229 -11.92 -10.30 -3.02
N GLY A 230 -11.74 -9.40 -2.04
CA GLY A 230 -12.11 -7.99 -2.21
C GLY A 230 -11.28 -7.31 -3.30
N ARG A 231 -10.00 -7.67 -3.45
CA ARG A 231 -9.13 -7.20 -4.53
C ARG A 231 -9.60 -7.69 -5.89
N LEU A 232 -9.90 -8.97 -6.02
CA LEU A 232 -10.47 -9.52 -7.24
C LEU A 232 -11.77 -8.78 -7.64
N THR A 233 -12.68 -8.54 -6.69
CA THR A 233 -13.93 -7.82 -6.96
C THR A 233 -13.67 -6.39 -7.44
N ARG A 234 -12.73 -5.67 -6.83
CA ARG A 234 -12.37 -4.30 -7.26
C ARG A 234 -11.75 -4.28 -8.65
N VAL A 235 -10.81 -5.18 -8.92
CA VAL A 235 -10.16 -5.32 -10.22
C VAL A 235 -11.19 -5.56 -11.34
N LEU A 236 -12.13 -6.48 -11.12
CA LEU A 236 -13.21 -6.75 -12.09
C LEU A 236 -14.10 -5.53 -12.32
N GLY A 237 -14.50 -4.83 -11.25
CA GLY A 237 -15.31 -3.61 -11.36
C GLY A 237 -14.60 -2.50 -12.14
N ILE A 238 -13.28 -2.32 -11.93
CA ILE A 238 -12.48 -1.35 -12.69
C ILE A 238 -12.39 -1.76 -14.16
N ALA A 239 -12.16 -3.05 -14.45
CA ALA A 239 -12.10 -3.53 -15.82
C ALA A 239 -13.44 -3.38 -16.56
N ASP A 240 -14.57 -3.60 -15.88
CA ASP A 240 -15.91 -3.37 -16.43
C ASP A 240 -16.14 -1.88 -16.75
N GLU A 241 -15.75 -0.99 -15.84
CA GLU A 241 -15.81 0.47 -16.05
C GLU A 241 -14.94 0.92 -17.23
N ALA A 242 -13.76 0.33 -17.37
CA ALA A 242 -12.78 0.66 -18.39
C ALA A 242 -13.03 -0.01 -19.75
N GLY A 243 -13.89 -1.02 -19.82
CA GLY A 243 -14.04 -1.87 -21.00
C GLY A 243 -12.80 -2.70 -21.34
N LEU A 244 -12.02 -3.11 -20.31
CA LEU A 244 -10.78 -3.86 -20.49
C LEU A 244 -11.03 -5.37 -20.58
N GLU A 245 -10.31 -6.01 -21.51
CA GLU A 245 -10.29 -7.45 -21.65
C GLU A 245 -9.23 -8.04 -20.69
N ILE A 246 -9.70 -8.69 -19.64
CA ILE A 246 -8.87 -9.38 -18.63
C ILE A 246 -9.33 -10.83 -18.48
N PRO A 247 -9.19 -11.65 -19.52
CA PRO A 247 -9.81 -12.97 -19.60
C PRO A 247 -9.35 -13.89 -18.47
N ARG A 248 -8.06 -13.85 -18.10
CA ARG A 248 -7.52 -14.73 -17.05
C ARG A 248 -8.09 -14.42 -15.67
N ILE A 249 -8.18 -13.15 -15.34
CA ILE A 249 -8.77 -12.72 -14.05
C ILE A 249 -10.27 -13.04 -14.02
N ARG A 250 -10.99 -12.91 -15.14
CA ARG A 250 -12.40 -13.31 -15.26
C ARG A 250 -12.58 -14.83 -15.11
N ASP A 251 -11.72 -15.63 -15.71
CA ASP A 251 -11.71 -17.09 -15.55
C ASP A 251 -11.53 -17.49 -14.07
N ILE A 252 -10.61 -16.82 -13.38
CA ILE A 252 -10.41 -17.04 -11.93
C ILE A 252 -11.71 -16.78 -11.16
N ARG A 253 -12.42 -15.70 -11.48
CA ARG A 253 -13.72 -15.41 -10.85
C ARG A 253 -14.75 -16.49 -11.13
N ALA A 254 -14.84 -16.98 -12.37
CA ALA A 254 -15.77 -18.03 -12.73
C ALA A 254 -15.52 -19.33 -11.97
N HIS A 255 -14.26 -19.72 -11.80
CA HIS A 255 -13.88 -20.93 -11.03
C HIS A 255 -14.22 -20.84 -9.53
N LEU A 256 -14.22 -19.63 -8.96
CA LEU A 256 -14.55 -19.41 -7.54
C LEU A 256 -16.07 -19.41 -7.26
N MET A 257 -16.89 -19.41 -8.29
CA MET A 257 -18.36 -19.41 -8.17
C MET A 257 -18.96 -20.83 -8.34
N LEU A 258 -18.14 -21.82 -8.69
CA LEU A 258 -18.48 -23.23 -8.76
C LEU A 258 -18.22 -23.94 -7.44
#